data_2799673dcbe476d7008dcad3c0846df8
#
_entry.id   2799673dcbe476d7008dcad3c0846df8
#
_cell.length_a   1.000
_cell.length_b   1.000
_cell.length_c   1.000
_cell.angle_alpha   90.00
_cell.angle_beta   90.00
_cell.angle_gamma   90.00
#
_symmetry.space_group_name_H-M   'P 1'
#
loop_
_entity.id
_entity.type
_entity.pdbx_description
1 polymer ?
#
loop_
_entity_poly.entity_id
_entity_poly.type
_entity_poly.pdbx_seq_one_letter_code
_entity_poly.pdbx_strand_id
1 'polypeptide(L)'
;MPLSTALSNPTMNYKRLGRAGLKVSELSFGSWVTYGNQLDTKAAGECMAAAWDLGVNFFDNAEVYANGESERIMGEVLKKLAWPRLKYVVSTKFFWGITDGPNEKNTLNRKYLMQAIDGSLKRLQLEHVDLVYCHRADPETPIEETVWAMHDMIRQGKALYWGTSEWSASEIMAAWQIAERHHLAKPVVEQPQYNLFHRKRVEAEYRHLYNDIGLGLTTWSPLASGLLTGKYRNGIPKDSRAAMPRMSFLVEGLTDPAKNAAVDSLDVIAKELGCTLPQLAIAWCARNPHVSSVITGASRVEQVKENLKALDFVPKLTAPVLERIEKIVAGHCD
;
A
#
# COMPACT_ATOMS: atom_id res chain seq x y z
N MET A 1 31.25 -32.85 -6.50
CA MET A 1 29.97 -32.36 -5.94
C MET A 1 29.90 -30.88 -6.25
N PRO A 2 28.95 -30.40 -7.07
CA PRO A 2 28.82 -28.98 -7.31
C PRO A 2 28.20 -28.33 -6.08
N LEU A 3 28.85 -27.25 -5.60
CA LEU A 3 28.38 -26.39 -4.55
C LEU A 3 27.05 -25.76 -5.01
N SER A 4 25.96 -26.10 -4.34
CA SER A 4 24.69 -25.43 -4.44
C SER A 4 24.92 -23.97 -4.04
N THR A 5 24.85 -23.05 -5.00
CA THR A 5 24.69 -21.63 -4.72
C THR A 5 23.30 -21.44 -4.10
N ALA A 6 23.22 -21.52 -2.78
CA ALA A 6 22.06 -21.08 -2.04
C ALA A 6 21.85 -19.61 -2.41
N LEU A 7 20.78 -19.31 -3.18
CA LEU A 7 20.31 -17.96 -3.37
C LEU A 7 20.03 -17.40 -1.97
N SER A 8 20.82 -16.45 -1.52
CA SER A 8 20.55 -15.72 -0.27
C SER A 8 19.18 -15.09 -0.41
N ASN A 9 18.24 -15.43 0.49
CA ASN A 9 16.98 -14.71 0.58
C ASN A 9 17.30 -13.22 0.77
N PRO A 10 16.61 -12.31 0.05
CA PRO A 10 16.80 -10.88 0.27
C PRO A 10 16.63 -10.56 1.74
N THR A 11 17.58 -9.83 2.32
CA THR A 11 17.49 -9.43 3.72
C THR A 11 16.45 -8.32 3.83
N MET A 12 15.26 -8.66 4.32
CA MET A 12 14.20 -7.69 4.56
C MET A 12 14.64 -6.70 5.64
N ASN A 13 14.65 -5.41 5.31
CA ASN A 13 14.86 -4.35 6.28
C ASN A 13 13.53 -3.87 6.85
N TYR A 14 13.60 -3.28 8.06
CA TYR A 14 12.42 -2.73 8.74
C TYR A 14 12.64 -1.26 9.02
N LYS A 15 11.74 -0.41 8.49
CA LYS A 15 11.75 1.03 8.66
C LYS A 15 10.72 1.47 9.69
N ARG A 16 10.99 2.55 10.40
CA ARG A 16 9.98 3.20 11.23
C ARG A 16 8.87 3.78 10.35
N LEU A 17 7.66 3.75 10.87
CA LEU A 17 6.52 4.40 10.24
C LEU A 17 6.53 5.89 10.64
N GLY A 18 7.23 6.69 9.85
CA GLY A 18 7.51 8.08 10.18
C GLY A 18 8.22 8.23 11.54
N ARG A 19 7.69 9.10 12.40
CA ARG A 19 8.18 9.28 13.79
C ARG A 19 7.67 8.22 14.76
N ALA A 20 6.72 7.38 14.36
CA ALA A 20 6.20 6.33 15.24
C ALA A 20 7.29 5.29 15.58
N GLY A 21 7.14 4.65 16.74
CA GLY A 21 8.01 3.54 17.15
C GLY A 21 7.79 2.25 16.36
N LEU A 22 6.64 2.13 15.69
CA LEU A 22 6.28 0.96 14.90
C LEU A 22 7.23 0.77 13.71
N LYS A 23 7.74 -0.46 13.56
CA LYS A 23 8.58 -0.85 12.43
C LYS A 23 7.81 -1.76 11.49
N VAL A 24 7.83 -1.40 10.20
CA VAL A 24 7.24 -2.17 9.10
C VAL A 24 8.31 -2.62 8.13
N SER A 25 8.11 -3.77 7.48
CA SER A 25 8.99 -4.24 6.40
C SER A 25 8.98 -3.27 5.21
N GLU A 26 10.12 -3.08 4.56
CA GLU A 26 10.24 -2.17 3.39
C GLU A 26 9.30 -2.51 2.25
N LEU A 27 8.96 -3.79 2.10
CA LEU A 27 7.86 -4.24 1.24
C LEU A 27 6.80 -4.87 2.11
N SER A 28 5.54 -4.60 1.78
CA SER A 28 4.37 -5.16 2.45
C SER A 28 3.46 -5.88 1.47
N PHE A 29 2.50 -6.63 1.99
CA PHE A 29 1.58 -7.43 1.19
C PHE A 29 0.15 -6.94 1.35
N GLY A 30 -0.44 -6.46 0.24
CA GLY A 30 -1.79 -5.91 0.19
C GLY A 30 -2.79 -6.88 -0.42
N SER A 31 -4.02 -6.81 0.04
CA SER A 31 -5.12 -7.67 -0.36
C SER A 31 -6.00 -7.08 -1.48
N TRP A 32 -5.79 -5.80 -1.86
CA TRP A 32 -6.65 -5.12 -2.83
C TRP A 32 -6.68 -5.82 -4.19
N VAL A 33 -7.89 -6.05 -4.70
CA VAL A 33 -8.20 -6.73 -5.98
C VAL A 33 -7.85 -8.23 -6.01
N THR A 34 -7.08 -8.74 -5.06
CA THR A 34 -6.70 -10.15 -5.02
C THR A 34 -7.66 -10.98 -4.19
N TYR A 35 -7.89 -10.63 -2.93
CA TYR A 35 -8.72 -11.42 -2.01
C TYR A 35 -10.21 -11.26 -2.32
N GLY A 36 -10.92 -12.39 -2.35
CA GLY A 36 -12.36 -12.41 -2.65
C GLY A 36 -12.73 -12.14 -4.11
N ASN A 37 -11.74 -11.82 -4.96
CA ASN A 37 -11.94 -11.57 -6.38
C ASN A 37 -11.15 -12.51 -7.28
N GLN A 38 -9.89 -12.78 -6.94
CA GLN A 38 -8.96 -13.63 -7.69
C GLN A 38 -8.48 -14.83 -6.85
N LEU A 39 -8.44 -14.69 -5.53
CA LEU A 39 -7.94 -15.71 -4.62
C LEU A 39 -9.03 -16.12 -3.63
N ASP A 40 -9.15 -17.42 -3.42
CA ASP A 40 -9.84 -18.01 -2.27
C ASP A 40 -8.93 -17.95 -1.01
N THR A 41 -9.47 -18.38 0.12
CA THR A 41 -8.73 -18.40 1.41
C THR A 41 -7.47 -19.25 1.34
N LYS A 42 -7.44 -20.34 0.55
CA LYS A 42 -6.26 -21.20 0.43
C LYS A 42 -5.12 -20.50 -0.29
N ALA A 43 -5.37 -20.00 -1.50
CA ALA A 43 -4.37 -19.31 -2.30
C ALA A 43 -3.90 -18.02 -1.65
N ALA A 44 -4.80 -17.26 -0.97
CA ALA A 44 -4.44 -16.11 -0.16
C ALA A 44 -3.48 -16.50 0.99
N GLY A 45 -3.77 -17.62 1.68
CA GLY A 45 -2.92 -18.15 2.73
C GLY A 45 -1.53 -18.55 2.26
N GLU A 46 -1.43 -19.18 1.10
CA GLU A 46 -0.15 -19.55 0.49
C GLU A 46 0.68 -18.31 0.13
N CYS A 47 0.06 -17.27 -0.43
CA CYS A 47 0.74 -16.01 -0.73
C CYS A 47 1.19 -15.27 0.54
N MET A 48 0.33 -15.20 1.58
CA MET A 48 0.66 -14.57 2.86
C MET A 48 1.81 -15.30 3.56
N ALA A 49 1.78 -16.65 3.58
CA ALA A 49 2.84 -17.46 4.17
C ALA A 49 4.17 -17.23 3.43
N ALA A 50 4.16 -17.24 2.10
CA ALA A 50 5.36 -16.96 1.32
C ALA A 50 5.92 -15.55 1.56
N ALA A 51 5.06 -14.54 1.73
CA ALA A 51 5.49 -13.18 2.08
C ALA A 51 6.11 -13.13 3.49
N TRP A 52 5.48 -13.78 4.47
CA TRP A 52 5.98 -13.90 5.83
C TRP A 52 7.36 -14.59 5.88
N ASP A 53 7.53 -15.72 5.20
CA ASP A 53 8.78 -16.47 5.15
C ASP A 53 9.94 -15.67 4.55
N LEU A 54 9.61 -14.65 3.74
CA LEU A 54 10.55 -13.69 3.17
C LEU A 54 10.70 -12.40 4.00
N GLY A 55 10.15 -12.37 5.22
CA GLY A 55 10.33 -11.29 6.17
C GLY A 55 9.29 -10.17 6.11
N VAL A 56 8.23 -10.29 5.33
CA VAL A 56 7.12 -9.32 5.36
C VAL A 56 6.42 -9.41 6.71
N ASN A 57 6.31 -8.28 7.39
CA ASN A 57 5.55 -8.18 8.64
C ASN A 57 4.28 -7.32 8.52
N PHE A 58 4.06 -6.63 7.40
CA PHE A 58 2.93 -5.72 7.25
C PHE A 58 1.96 -6.23 6.16
N PHE A 59 0.69 -6.41 6.55
CA PHE A 59 -0.41 -6.92 5.73
C PHE A 59 -1.52 -5.85 5.67
N ASP A 60 -1.76 -5.31 4.47
CA ASP A 60 -2.66 -4.18 4.25
C ASP A 60 -4.02 -4.64 3.71
N ASN A 61 -5.09 -4.11 4.30
CA ASN A 61 -6.47 -4.39 3.93
C ASN A 61 -7.32 -3.10 3.96
N ALA A 62 -8.59 -3.20 3.61
CA ALA A 62 -9.60 -2.18 3.82
C ALA A 62 -11.00 -2.80 3.88
N GLU A 63 -11.90 -2.18 4.63
CA GLU A 63 -13.29 -2.60 4.76
C GLU A 63 -13.97 -2.83 3.41
N VAL A 64 -13.80 -1.90 2.48
CA VAL A 64 -14.46 -1.91 1.17
C VAL A 64 -13.95 -3.01 0.24
N TYR A 65 -12.78 -3.59 0.49
CA TYR A 65 -12.20 -4.58 -0.43
C TYR A 65 -13.05 -5.84 -0.50
N ALA A 66 -13.53 -6.13 -1.72
CA ALA A 66 -14.49 -7.20 -1.97
C ALA A 66 -15.70 -7.16 -1.00
N ASN A 67 -16.15 -5.96 -0.62
CA ASN A 67 -17.28 -5.75 0.28
C ASN A 67 -17.15 -6.46 1.63
N GLY A 68 -15.97 -6.33 2.26
CA GLY A 68 -15.63 -6.95 3.54
C GLY A 68 -15.08 -8.39 3.45
N GLU A 69 -15.20 -9.03 2.29
CA GLU A 69 -14.72 -10.41 2.13
C GLU A 69 -13.20 -10.52 2.21
N SER A 70 -12.48 -9.50 1.75
CA SER A 70 -11.03 -9.44 1.88
C SER A 70 -10.56 -9.50 3.34
N GLU A 71 -11.24 -8.83 4.25
CA GLU A 71 -10.95 -8.90 5.68
C GLU A 71 -11.29 -10.26 6.28
N ARG A 72 -12.39 -10.92 5.86
CA ARG A 72 -12.75 -12.29 6.30
C ARG A 72 -11.67 -13.28 5.91
N ILE A 73 -11.26 -13.26 4.64
CA ILE A 73 -10.19 -14.13 4.12
C ILE A 73 -8.90 -13.91 4.92
N MET A 74 -8.48 -12.65 5.13
CA MET A 74 -7.28 -12.36 5.90
C MET A 74 -7.40 -12.86 7.35
N GLY A 75 -8.54 -12.66 8.00
CA GLY A 75 -8.80 -13.15 9.35
C GLY A 75 -8.73 -14.67 9.46
N GLU A 76 -9.34 -15.40 8.54
CA GLU A 76 -9.28 -16.87 8.48
C GLU A 76 -7.85 -17.36 8.27
N VAL A 77 -7.10 -16.72 7.38
CA VAL A 77 -5.69 -17.04 7.11
C VAL A 77 -4.83 -16.79 8.34
N LEU A 78 -4.93 -15.63 8.98
CA LEU A 78 -4.16 -15.29 10.19
C LEU A 78 -4.46 -16.26 11.34
N LYS A 79 -5.72 -16.62 11.54
CA LYS A 79 -6.12 -17.63 12.53
C LYS A 79 -5.52 -19.01 12.23
N LYS A 80 -5.51 -19.43 10.96
CA LYS A 80 -4.95 -20.71 10.52
C LYS A 80 -3.43 -20.77 10.67
N LEU A 81 -2.73 -19.68 10.30
CA LEU A 81 -1.28 -19.57 10.37
C LEU A 81 -0.77 -19.41 11.82
N ALA A 82 -1.64 -18.94 12.72
CA ALA A 82 -1.38 -18.81 14.16
C ALA A 82 -0.05 -18.09 14.49
N TRP A 83 0.33 -17.10 13.69
CA TRP A 83 1.53 -16.31 13.95
C TRP A 83 1.41 -15.53 15.26
N PRO A 84 2.51 -15.38 16.03
CA PRO A 84 2.46 -14.54 17.22
C PRO A 84 2.04 -13.10 16.89
N ARG A 85 0.97 -12.60 17.54
CA ARG A 85 0.34 -11.30 17.22
C ARG A 85 1.33 -10.14 17.19
N LEU A 86 2.33 -10.13 18.05
CA LEU A 86 3.34 -9.06 18.11
C LEU A 86 4.27 -9.02 16.88
N LYS A 87 4.35 -10.10 16.10
CA LYS A 87 5.31 -10.20 14.99
C LYS A 87 4.77 -9.68 13.66
N TYR A 88 3.49 -9.34 13.56
CA TYR A 88 2.91 -8.81 12.33
C TYR A 88 2.06 -7.57 12.58
N VAL A 89 1.93 -6.77 11.56
CA VAL A 89 1.17 -5.53 11.49
C VAL A 89 0.02 -5.72 10.51
N VAL A 90 -1.20 -5.40 10.94
CA VAL A 90 -2.40 -5.42 10.09
C VAL A 90 -3.00 -4.04 10.03
N SER A 91 -3.41 -3.63 8.83
CA SER A 91 -4.18 -2.40 8.63
C SER A 91 -5.55 -2.65 8.06
N THR A 92 -6.47 -1.73 8.34
CA THR A 92 -7.73 -1.57 7.60
C THR A 92 -8.03 -0.09 7.37
N LYS A 93 -9.06 0.21 6.56
CA LYS A 93 -9.35 1.58 6.11
C LYS A 93 -10.86 1.80 6.01
N PHE A 94 -11.31 3.02 6.32
CA PHE A 94 -12.72 3.43 6.33
C PHE A 94 -12.95 4.67 5.47
N PHE A 95 -14.02 4.67 4.69
CA PHE A 95 -14.61 5.77 3.95
C PHE A 95 -15.82 5.31 3.13
N TRP A 96 -15.62 4.36 2.20
CA TRP A 96 -16.67 4.00 1.24
C TRP A 96 -17.80 3.17 1.83
N GLY A 97 -17.57 2.51 2.98
CA GLY A 97 -18.54 1.63 3.60
C GLY A 97 -18.83 0.35 2.80
N ILE A 98 -19.59 -0.56 3.39
CA ILE A 98 -20.02 -1.82 2.78
C ILE A 98 -21.55 -1.97 2.78
N THR A 99 -22.25 -0.98 3.30
CA THR A 99 -23.72 -0.87 3.34
C THR A 99 -24.16 0.44 2.73
N ASP A 100 -25.42 0.53 2.31
CA ASP A 100 -26.00 1.72 1.68
C ASP A 100 -26.87 2.49 2.65
N GLY A 101 -26.44 3.68 3.04
CA GLY A 101 -27.20 4.57 3.92
C GLY A 101 -26.52 5.93 4.04
N PRO A 102 -27.24 6.97 4.46
CA PRO A 102 -26.74 8.34 4.49
C PRO A 102 -25.58 8.55 5.47
N ASN A 103 -25.43 7.64 6.46
CA ASN A 103 -24.34 7.70 7.45
C ASN A 103 -23.35 6.54 7.32
N GLU A 104 -23.36 5.77 6.24
CA GLU A 104 -22.67 4.49 6.14
C GLU A 104 -21.70 4.43 4.96
N LYS A 105 -21.76 5.41 4.05
CA LYS A 105 -21.05 5.37 2.78
C LYS A 105 -20.45 6.73 2.43
N ASN A 106 -19.24 6.72 1.88
CA ASN A 106 -18.49 7.90 1.46
C ASN A 106 -18.35 8.95 2.56
N THR A 107 -18.08 8.53 3.78
CA THR A 107 -18.04 9.40 4.95
C THR A 107 -16.97 8.98 5.97
N LEU A 108 -16.55 9.96 6.76
CA LEU A 108 -15.71 9.78 7.95
C LEU A 108 -16.42 10.26 9.21
N ASN A 109 -17.76 10.36 9.19
CA ASN A 109 -18.51 10.74 10.38
C ASN A 109 -18.28 9.77 11.54
N ARG A 110 -18.31 10.30 12.74
CA ARG A 110 -18.02 9.55 13.97
C ARG A 110 -18.90 8.31 14.15
N LYS A 111 -20.19 8.40 13.81
CA LYS A 111 -21.12 7.27 13.95
C LYS A 111 -20.70 6.08 13.12
N TYR A 112 -20.35 6.31 11.86
CA TYR A 112 -19.86 5.27 10.95
C TYR A 112 -18.52 4.71 11.44
N LEU A 113 -17.54 5.58 11.69
CA LEU A 113 -16.19 5.17 12.07
C LEU A 113 -16.16 4.22 13.27
N MET A 114 -16.96 4.53 14.31
CA MET A 114 -17.03 3.72 15.53
C MET A 114 -17.66 2.33 15.30
N GLN A 115 -18.58 2.22 14.35
CA GLN A 115 -19.17 0.92 13.97
C GLN A 115 -18.30 0.16 12.96
N ALA A 116 -17.67 0.86 12.05
CA ALA A 116 -16.81 0.28 11.02
C ALA A 116 -15.62 -0.48 11.63
N ILE A 117 -14.97 0.10 12.66
CA ILE A 117 -13.88 -0.60 13.35
C ILE A 117 -14.34 -1.90 14.00
N ASP A 118 -15.51 -1.92 14.65
CA ASP A 118 -16.05 -3.13 15.27
C ASP A 118 -16.39 -4.20 14.22
N GLY A 119 -16.94 -3.76 13.09
CA GLY A 119 -17.20 -4.64 11.95
C GLY A 119 -15.93 -5.25 11.37
N SER A 120 -14.88 -4.46 11.17
CA SER A 120 -13.59 -4.91 10.65
C SER A 120 -12.89 -5.87 11.61
N LEU A 121 -12.86 -5.59 12.91
CA LEU A 121 -12.28 -6.48 13.91
C LEU A 121 -12.97 -7.84 13.92
N LYS A 122 -14.32 -7.85 13.79
CA LYS A 122 -15.07 -9.10 13.67
C LYS A 122 -14.72 -9.88 12.40
N ARG A 123 -14.60 -9.22 11.24
CA ARG A 123 -14.23 -9.87 9.98
C ARG A 123 -12.79 -10.38 10.01
N LEU A 124 -11.85 -9.58 10.51
CA LEU A 124 -10.44 -9.93 10.67
C LEU A 124 -10.19 -10.96 11.79
N GLN A 125 -11.16 -11.22 12.67
CA GLN A 125 -11.04 -12.08 13.85
C GLN A 125 -9.88 -11.65 14.78
N LEU A 126 -9.72 -10.33 14.94
CA LEU A 126 -8.68 -9.70 15.77
C LEU A 126 -9.32 -8.84 16.86
N GLU A 127 -8.62 -8.71 17.99
CA GLU A 127 -9.02 -7.78 19.07
C GLU A 127 -8.66 -6.34 18.74
N HIS A 128 -7.61 -6.13 17.95
CA HIS A 128 -7.18 -4.81 17.47
C HIS A 128 -6.45 -4.91 16.12
N VAL A 129 -6.47 -3.83 15.36
CA VAL A 129 -5.57 -3.61 14.24
C VAL A 129 -4.40 -2.73 14.68
N ASP A 130 -3.25 -2.85 14.01
CA ASP A 130 -2.10 -1.99 14.32
C ASP A 130 -2.27 -0.60 13.71
N LEU A 131 -2.82 -0.54 12.50
CA LEU A 131 -3.05 0.69 11.74
C LEU A 131 -4.49 0.77 11.25
N VAL A 132 -5.08 1.94 11.37
CA VAL A 132 -6.36 2.28 10.75
C VAL A 132 -6.20 3.55 9.92
N TYR A 133 -6.74 3.55 8.71
CA TYR A 133 -6.65 4.68 7.81
C TYR A 133 -8.01 5.32 7.52
N CYS A 134 -8.03 6.66 7.45
CA CYS A 134 -9.07 7.38 6.73
C CYS A 134 -8.79 7.21 5.23
N HIS A 135 -9.55 6.34 4.54
CA HIS A 135 -9.24 5.86 3.18
C HIS A 135 -9.32 6.98 2.13
N ARG A 136 -10.12 8.02 2.37
CA ARG A 136 -10.17 9.28 1.60
C ARG A 136 -10.53 10.41 2.56
N ALA A 137 -10.27 11.63 2.14
CA ALA A 137 -10.79 12.81 2.82
C ALA A 137 -12.31 12.89 2.62
N ASP A 138 -13.02 13.36 3.64
CA ASP A 138 -14.46 13.61 3.60
C ASP A 138 -14.71 15.12 3.68
N PRO A 139 -15.08 15.78 2.57
CA PRO A 139 -15.31 17.22 2.58
C PRO A 139 -16.58 17.63 3.32
N GLU A 140 -17.49 16.70 3.63
CA GLU A 140 -18.75 16.97 4.33
C GLU A 140 -18.65 16.73 5.84
N THR A 141 -17.59 16.05 6.32
CA THR A 141 -17.34 15.84 7.75
C THR A 141 -16.22 16.77 8.24
N PRO A 142 -16.42 17.54 9.30
CA PRO A 142 -15.35 18.32 9.90
C PRO A 142 -14.15 17.44 10.26
N ILE A 143 -12.94 17.84 9.86
CA ILE A 143 -11.71 17.08 10.16
C ILE A 143 -11.58 16.83 11.66
N GLU A 144 -12.00 17.78 12.50
CA GLU A 144 -11.98 17.64 13.95
C GLU A 144 -12.82 16.45 14.45
N GLU A 145 -14.01 16.24 13.90
CA GLU A 145 -14.86 15.08 14.24
C GLU A 145 -14.15 13.77 13.92
N THR A 146 -13.53 13.69 12.73
CA THR A 146 -12.74 12.54 12.30
C THR A 146 -11.57 12.30 13.24
N VAL A 147 -10.79 13.33 13.59
CA VAL A 147 -9.64 13.22 14.49
C VAL A 147 -10.04 12.69 15.88
N TRP A 148 -11.14 13.19 16.44
CA TRP A 148 -11.67 12.68 17.70
C TRP A 148 -12.10 11.21 17.61
N ALA A 149 -12.77 10.82 16.53
CA ALA A 149 -13.19 9.44 16.33
C ALA A 149 -11.97 8.49 16.23
N MET A 150 -10.94 8.87 15.48
CA MET A 150 -9.71 8.07 15.36
C MET A 150 -8.96 7.98 16.70
N HIS A 151 -8.91 9.07 17.47
CA HIS A 151 -8.36 9.04 18.82
C HIS A 151 -9.11 8.08 19.74
N ASP A 152 -10.44 8.07 19.68
CA ASP A 152 -11.25 7.20 20.53
C ASP A 152 -11.08 5.72 20.17
N MET A 153 -10.88 5.37 18.90
CA MET A 153 -10.52 4.00 18.51
C MET A 153 -9.23 3.53 19.17
N ILE A 154 -8.22 4.42 19.23
CA ILE A 154 -6.95 4.14 19.89
C ILE A 154 -7.14 4.05 21.42
N ARG A 155 -7.88 4.95 22.01
CA ARG A 155 -8.19 4.95 23.45
C ARG A 155 -8.95 3.69 23.89
N GLN A 156 -9.80 3.16 23.02
CA GLN A 156 -10.52 1.90 23.25
C GLN A 156 -9.66 0.66 22.98
N GLY A 157 -8.43 0.84 22.52
CA GLY A 157 -7.52 -0.28 22.19
C GLY A 157 -7.92 -1.05 20.93
N LYS A 158 -8.81 -0.50 20.07
CA LYS A 158 -9.27 -1.12 18.82
C LYS A 158 -8.28 -0.92 17.67
N ALA A 159 -7.49 0.14 17.73
CA ALA A 159 -6.37 0.43 16.84
C ALA A 159 -5.19 0.96 17.65
N LEU A 160 -3.94 0.76 17.17
CA LEU A 160 -2.75 1.25 17.88
C LEU A 160 -2.24 2.56 17.28
N TYR A 161 -2.32 2.73 15.98
CA TYR A 161 -1.93 3.93 15.22
C TYR A 161 -2.98 4.24 14.17
N TRP A 162 -3.01 5.50 13.72
CA TRP A 162 -3.87 5.90 12.62
C TRP A 162 -3.16 6.78 11.60
N GLY A 163 -3.71 6.84 10.41
CA GLY A 163 -3.24 7.65 9.31
C GLY A 163 -4.32 7.96 8.30
N THR A 164 -3.88 8.50 7.17
CA THR A 164 -4.73 8.95 6.08
C THR A 164 -4.32 8.29 4.77
N SER A 165 -5.17 8.35 3.76
CA SER A 165 -4.86 7.86 2.41
C SER A 165 -5.43 8.82 1.37
N GLU A 166 -4.57 9.29 0.46
CA GLU A 166 -4.88 10.27 -0.57
C GLU A 166 -5.39 11.62 -0.05
N TRP A 167 -5.05 11.98 1.19
CA TRP A 167 -5.31 13.31 1.71
C TRP A 167 -4.29 14.31 1.17
N SER A 168 -4.72 15.56 1.00
CA SER A 168 -3.79 16.65 0.68
C SER A 168 -2.88 16.99 1.86
N ALA A 169 -1.74 17.63 1.57
CA ALA A 169 -0.83 18.08 2.62
C ALA A 169 -1.50 19.02 3.63
N SER A 170 -2.41 19.88 3.16
CA SER A 170 -3.16 20.80 4.01
C SER A 170 -4.14 20.07 4.94
N GLU A 171 -4.82 19.05 4.47
CA GLU A 171 -5.75 18.24 5.30
C GLU A 171 -4.99 17.42 6.34
N ILE A 172 -3.86 16.81 5.96
CA ILE A 172 -2.99 16.08 6.91
C ILE A 172 -2.48 17.02 8.00
N MET A 173 -2.00 18.21 7.62
CA MET A 173 -1.51 19.21 8.56
C MET A 173 -2.64 19.70 9.48
N ALA A 174 -3.85 19.95 8.95
CA ALA A 174 -5.01 20.34 9.75
C ALA A 174 -5.35 19.25 10.79
N ALA A 175 -5.42 17.99 10.38
CA ALA A 175 -5.67 16.88 11.30
C ALA A 175 -4.59 16.78 12.39
N TRP A 176 -3.32 16.95 12.00
CA TRP A 176 -2.20 16.92 12.94
C TRP A 176 -2.28 18.09 13.96
N GLN A 177 -2.57 19.31 13.50
CA GLN A 177 -2.69 20.49 14.36
C GLN A 177 -3.89 20.37 15.33
N ILE A 178 -5.02 19.83 14.89
CA ILE A 178 -6.17 19.53 15.76
C ILE A 178 -5.73 18.53 16.84
N ALA A 179 -5.09 17.44 16.45
CA ALA A 179 -4.61 16.44 17.39
C ALA A 179 -3.59 17.01 18.40
N GLU A 180 -2.68 17.88 17.94
CA GLU A 180 -1.72 18.59 18.81
C GLU A 180 -2.44 19.50 19.82
N ARG A 181 -3.35 20.34 19.35
CA ARG A 181 -4.09 21.30 20.18
C ARG A 181 -4.86 20.62 21.30
N HIS A 182 -5.45 19.47 21.03
CA HIS A 182 -6.32 18.75 21.98
C HIS A 182 -5.61 17.57 22.66
N HIS A 183 -4.28 17.43 22.50
CA HIS A 183 -3.47 16.32 23.04
C HIS A 183 -3.99 14.92 22.66
N LEU A 184 -4.46 14.78 21.42
CA LEU A 184 -5.01 13.54 20.87
C LEU A 184 -3.91 12.72 20.18
N ALA A 185 -4.22 11.47 19.85
CA ALA A 185 -3.37 10.65 19.00
C ALA A 185 -3.27 11.28 17.60
N LYS A 186 -2.04 11.54 17.16
CA LYS A 186 -1.75 12.20 15.88
C LYS A 186 -1.74 11.19 14.73
N PRO A 187 -2.09 11.60 13.50
CA PRO A 187 -1.82 10.77 12.33
C PRO A 187 -0.31 10.60 12.15
N VAL A 188 0.14 9.37 11.92
CA VAL A 188 1.57 9.05 11.82
C VAL A 188 1.99 8.66 10.41
N VAL A 189 1.03 8.38 9.54
CA VAL A 189 1.27 7.81 8.21
C VAL A 189 0.24 8.32 7.20
N GLU A 190 0.69 8.48 5.97
CA GLU A 190 -0.15 8.66 4.79
C GLU A 190 0.06 7.48 3.84
N GLN A 191 -1.02 7.05 3.15
CA GLN A 191 -0.96 6.01 2.14
C GLN A 191 -1.30 6.58 0.75
N PRO A 192 -0.32 7.18 0.02
CA PRO A 192 -0.53 7.72 -1.31
C PRO A 192 -0.23 6.69 -2.40
N GLN A 193 -0.80 6.90 -3.59
CA GLN A 193 -0.28 6.30 -4.80
C GLN A 193 1.16 6.80 -5.07
N TYR A 194 2.07 5.87 -5.40
CA TYR A 194 3.42 6.24 -5.75
C TYR A 194 4.05 5.23 -6.70
N ASN A 195 4.46 5.70 -7.87
CA ASN A 195 5.17 4.95 -8.89
C ASN A 195 5.87 5.91 -9.86
N LEU A 196 6.57 5.38 -10.84
CA LEU A 196 7.35 6.15 -11.81
C LEU A 196 6.54 7.20 -12.60
N PHE A 197 5.21 7.06 -12.69
CA PHE A 197 4.32 7.98 -13.40
C PHE A 197 3.42 8.81 -12.49
N HIS A 198 3.37 8.51 -11.19
CA HIS A 198 2.57 9.23 -10.20
C HIS A 198 3.44 9.62 -9.01
N ARG A 199 3.95 10.85 -8.99
CA ARG A 199 5.05 11.27 -8.12
C ARG A 199 4.81 12.56 -7.35
N LYS A 200 4.07 13.50 -7.96
CA LYS A 200 3.95 14.88 -7.50
C LYS A 200 3.56 14.99 -6.03
N ARG A 201 2.60 14.19 -5.59
CA ARG A 201 2.13 14.20 -4.21
C ARG A 201 3.25 13.85 -3.22
N VAL A 202 3.96 12.77 -3.47
CA VAL A 202 5.04 12.30 -2.59
C VAL A 202 6.28 13.18 -2.66
N GLU A 203 6.70 13.60 -3.85
CA GLU A 203 8.00 14.27 -4.03
C GLU A 203 7.92 15.80 -3.89
N ALA A 204 6.76 16.39 -4.13
CA ALA A 204 6.56 17.84 -4.05
C ALA A 204 5.62 18.26 -2.94
N GLU A 205 4.34 17.79 -2.98
CA GLU A 205 3.29 18.26 -2.08
C GLU A 205 3.59 17.93 -0.61
N TYR A 206 4.01 16.69 -0.30
CA TYR A 206 4.30 16.26 1.08
C TYR A 206 5.68 16.65 1.59
N ARG A 207 6.51 17.29 0.79
CA ARG A 207 7.91 17.52 1.10
C ARG A 207 8.15 18.15 2.47
N HIS A 208 7.32 19.12 2.86
CA HIS A 208 7.47 19.81 4.15
C HIS A 208 6.99 18.93 5.32
N LEU A 209 5.97 18.05 5.10
CA LEU A 209 5.42 17.20 6.15
C LEU A 209 6.44 16.20 6.71
N TYR A 210 7.40 15.78 5.92
CA TYR A 210 8.44 14.85 6.39
C TYR A 210 9.28 15.43 7.53
N ASN A 211 9.61 16.71 7.44
CA ASN A 211 10.39 17.41 8.47
C ASN A 211 9.48 17.97 9.57
N ASP A 212 8.37 18.60 9.21
CA ASP A 212 7.50 19.32 10.15
C ASP A 212 6.83 18.38 11.15
N ILE A 213 6.26 17.29 10.65
CA ILE A 213 5.49 16.35 11.48
C ILE A 213 6.07 14.93 11.49
N GLY A 214 7.11 14.66 10.69
CA GLY A 214 7.74 13.34 10.59
C GLY A 214 6.81 12.28 9.99
N LEU A 215 6.06 12.66 8.95
CA LEU A 215 5.11 11.80 8.26
C LEU A 215 5.80 10.58 7.68
N GLY A 216 5.27 9.39 7.94
CA GLY A 216 5.65 8.14 7.26
C GLY A 216 4.77 7.88 6.05
N LEU A 217 5.28 7.10 5.09
CA LEU A 217 4.49 6.69 3.92
C LEU A 217 4.42 5.17 3.81
N THR A 218 3.22 4.68 3.49
CA THR A 218 3.00 3.32 2.98
C THR A 218 2.38 3.46 1.59
N THR A 219 3.14 3.17 0.54
CA THR A 219 2.71 3.54 -0.82
C THR A 219 2.02 2.38 -1.53
N TRP A 220 0.99 2.70 -2.31
CA TRP A 220 0.25 1.71 -3.11
C TRP A 220 0.47 1.89 -4.61
N SER A 221 0.17 0.85 -5.38
CA SER A 221 0.28 0.80 -6.85
C SER A 221 1.70 1.08 -7.40
N PRO A 222 2.77 0.44 -6.86
CA PRO A 222 4.12 0.65 -7.36
C PRO A 222 4.30 0.25 -8.83
N LEU A 223 3.41 -0.58 -9.36
CA LEU A 223 3.39 -1.03 -10.75
C LEU A 223 2.41 -0.25 -11.65
N ALA A 224 1.91 0.92 -11.20
CA ALA A 224 0.96 1.74 -11.97
C ALA A 224 -0.20 0.91 -12.54
N SER A 225 -0.94 0.21 -11.67
CA SER A 225 -2.04 -0.71 -12.04
C SER A 225 -1.63 -1.84 -13.00
N GLY A 226 -0.34 -2.13 -13.08
CA GLY A 226 0.26 -3.16 -13.93
C GLY A 226 0.88 -2.63 -15.22
N LEU A 227 0.84 -1.33 -15.51
CA LEU A 227 1.52 -0.71 -16.66
C LEU A 227 3.02 -1.03 -16.64
N LEU A 228 3.65 -0.88 -15.47
CA LEU A 228 5.08 -1.15 -15.25
C LEU A 228 5.43 -2.66 -15.19
N THR A 229 4.56 -3.52 -15.69
CA THR A 229 4.90 -4.92 -16.01
C THR A 229 5.16 -5.13 -17.49
N GLY A 230 4.84 -4.13 -18.34
CA GLY A 230 4.96 -4.20 -19.78
C GLY A 230 3.88 -5.04 -20.47
N LYS A 231 2.90 -5.59 -19.75
CA LYS A 231 1.90 -6.51 -20.33
C LYS A 231 0.84 -5.83 -21.20
N TYR A 232 0.74 -4.49 -21.15
CA TYR A 232 -0.26 -3.73 -21.91
C TYR A 232 0.25 -3.18 -23.25
N ARG A 233 1.50 -3.49 -23.63
CA ARG A 233 2.14 -3.05 -24.89
C ARG A 233 1.33 -3.38 -26.14
N ASN A 234 0.65 -4.53 -26.13
CA ASN A 234 -0.15 -5.05 -27.24
C ASN A 234 -1.66 -5.08 -26.94
N GLY A 235 -2.13 -4.16 -26.09
CA GLY A 235 -3.53 -4.09 -25.67
C GLY A 235 -3.81 -4.71 -24.30
N ILE A 236 -5.07 -4.96 -24.00
CA ILE A 236 -5.52 -5.46 -22.70
C ILE A 236 -5.56 -7.00 -22.69
N PRO A 237 -4.68 -7.69 -21.91
CA PRO A 237 -4.77 -9.15 -21.75
C PRO A 237 -6.08 -9.53 -21.05
N LYS A 238 -6.70 -10.64 -21.50
CA LYS A 238 -8.01 -11.10 -21.00
C LYS A 238 -8.03 -11.43 -19.51
N ASP A 239 -6.91 -11.86 -18.97
CA ASP A 239 -6.69 -12.21 -17.55
C ASP A 239 -6.16 -11.04 -16.71
N SER A 240 -6.09 -9.84 -17.29
CA SER A 240 -5.59 -8.66 -16.61
C SER A 240 -6.67 -7.97 -15.78
N ARG A 241 -6.22 -7.16 -14.80
CA ARG A 241 -7.10 -6.31 -13.98
C ARG A 241 -7.96 -5.38 -14.85
N ALA A 242 -7.41 -4.81 -15.91
CA ALA A 242 -8.11 -3.90 -16.81
C ALA A 242 -9.21 -4.57 -17.64
N ALA A 243 -9.22 -5.90 -17.76
CA ALA A 243 -10.29 -6.66 -18.39
C ALA A 243 -11.52 -6.83 -17.48
N MET A 244 -11.42 -6.52 -16.20
CA MET A 244 -12.57 -6.56 -15.28
C MET A 244 -13.51 -5.36 -15.55
N PRO A 245 -14.83 -5.57 -15.71
CA PRO A 245 -15.78 -4.49 -16.06
C PRO A 245 -15.70 -3.28 -15.13
N ARG A 246 -15.54 -3.51 -13.82
CA ARG A 246 -15.41 -2.46 -12.80
C ARG A 246 -14.09 -1.67 -12.84
N MET A 247 -13.13 -2.10 -13.66
CA MET A 247 -11.80 -1.47 -13.80
C MET A 247 -11.61 -0.83 -15.18
N SER A 248 -12.68 -0.65 -15.96
CA SER A 248 -12.64 -0.05 -17.29
C SER A 248 -12.04 1.37 -17.33
N PHE A 249 -12.14 2.11 -16.22
CA PHE A 249 -11.52 3.43 -16.08
C PHE A 249 -9.99 3.41 -16.17
N LEU A 250 -9.35 2.25 -16.01
CA LEU A 250 -7.90 2.11 -16.14
C LEU A 250 -7.43 1.97 -17.60
N VAL A 251 -8.31 1.58 -18.51
CA VAL A 251 -7.96 1.16 -19.88
C VAL A 251 -7.20 2.26 -20.62
N GLU A 252 -7.71 3.47 -20.65
CA GLU A 252 -7.09 4.60 -21.35
C GLU A 252 -5.64 4.84 -20.88
N GLY A 253 -5.42 4.93 -19.58
CA GLY A 253 -4.07 5.15 -19.03
C GLY A 253 -3.11 3.98 -19.23
N LEU A 254 -3.63 2.74 -19.32
CA LEU A 254 -2.82 1.54 -19.52
C LEU A 254 -2.46 1.27 -20.99
N THR A 255 -3.27 1.78 -21.92
CA THR A 255 -3.05 1.64 -23.37
C THR A 255 -2.45 2.88 -24.01
N ASP A 256 -2.10 3.90 -23.23
CA ASP A 256 -1.44 5.11 -23.70
C ASP A 256 -0.12 4.76 -24.42
N PRO A 257 0.01 5.05 -25.73
CA PRO A 257 1.19 4.67 -26.50
C PRO A 257 2.49 5.32 -25.99
N ALA A 258 2.40 6.58 -25.54
CA ALA A 258 3.57 7.31 -25.05
C ALA A 258 4.10 6.72 -23.73
N LYS A 259 3.19 6.38 -22.81
CA LYS A 259 3.58 5.68 -21.57
C LYS A 259 4.11 4.27 -21.85
N ASN A 260 3.55 3.53 -22.80
CA ASN A 260 4.06 2.22 -23.18
C ASN A 260 5.45 2.31 -23.84
N ALA A 261 5.74 3.33 -24.64
CA ALA A 261 7.09 3.58 -25.16
C ALA A 261 8.11 3.90 -24.06
N ALA A 262 7.68 4.67 -23.04
CA ALA A 262 8.50 4.90 -21.83
C ALA A 262 8.75 3.59 -21.06
N VAL A 263 7.74 2.73 -20.94
CA VAL A 263 7.85 1.39 -20.34
C VAL A 263 8.86 0.51 -21.08
N ASP A 264 8.90 0.56 -22.42
CA ASP A 264 9.90 -0.17 -23.21
C ASP A 264 11.32 0.33 -22.92
N SER A 265 11.49 1.64 -22.82
CA SER A 265 12.78 2.25 -22.49
C SER A 265 13.24 1.91 -21.06
N LEU A 266 12.33 1.85 -20.09
CA LEU A 266 12.60 1.40 -18.72
C LEU A 266 12.98 -0.09 -18.66
N ASP A 267 12.39 -0.93 -19.52
CA ASP A 267 12.69 -2.35 -19.60
C ASP A 267 14.15 -2.61 -20.08
N VAL A 268 14.68 -1.73 -20.92
CA VAL A 268 16.12 -1.77 -21.29
C VAL A 268 17.00 -1.56 -20.05
N ILE A 269 16.69 -0.55 -19.23
CA ILE A 269 17.43 -0.30 -17.98
C ILE A 269 17.30 -1.48 -17.01
N ALA A 270 16.10 -2.06 -16.87
CA ALA A 270 15.90 -3.23 -16.03
C ALA A 270 16.80 -4.40 -16.46
N LYS A 271 16.85 -4.70 -17.75
CA LYS A 271 17.70 -5.76 -18.31
C LYS A 271 19.19 -5.53 -18.07
N GLU A 272 19.66 -4.30 -18.24
CA GLU A 272 21.06 -3.93 -17.96
C GLU A 272 21.42 -4.13 -16.47
N LEU A 273 20.48 -3.87 -15.56
CA LEU A 273 20.65 -4.09 -14.12
C LEU A 273 20.51 -5.58 -13.72
N GLY A 274 20.05 -6.43 -14.63
CA GLY A 274 19.80 -7.87 -14.41
C GLY A 274 18.52 -8.10 -13.59
N CYS A 275 17.52 -7.21 -13.68
CA CYS A 275 16.23 -7.37 -13.04
C CYS A 275 15.06 -7.34 -14.03
N THR A 276 13.88 -7.72 -13.55
CA THR A 276 12.63 -7.51 -14.30
C THR A 276 12.14 -6.06 -14.17
N LEU A 277 11.33 -5.63 -15.12
CA LEU A 277 10.72 -4.28 -15.07
C LEU A 277 9.87 -4.06 -13.80
N PRO A 278 9.03 -5.01 -13.33
CA PRO A 278 8.37 -4.89 -12.02
C PRO A 278 9.34 -4.71 -10.85
N GLN A 279 10.47 -5.43 -10.85
CA GLN A 279 11.48 -5.30 -9.80
C GLN A 279 12.13 -3.92 -9.83
N LEU A 280 12.45 -3.39 -11.01
CA LEU A 280 12.94 -2.02 -11.16
C LEU A 280 11.96 -0.99 -10.58
N ALA A 281 10.67 -1.11 -10.92
CA ALA A 281 9.63 -0.19 -10.45
C ALA A 281 9.43 -0.24 -8.92
N ILE A 282 9.39 -1.43 -8.33
CA ILE A 282 9.28 -1.60 -6.88
C ILE A 282 10.54 -1.08 -6.18
N ALA A 283 11.73 -1.42 -6.67
CA ALA A 283 12.99 -0.94 -6.11
C ALA A 283 13.08 0.59 -6.15
N TRP A 284 12.62 1.20 -7.25
CA TRP A 284 12.59 2.65 -7.39
C TRP A 284 11.68 3.30 -6.31
N CYS A 285 10.51 2.74 -6.01
CA CYS A 285 9.67 3.23 -4.92
C CYS A 285 10.33 3.03 -3.55
N ALA A 286 10.88 1.84 -3.29
CA ALA A 286 11.47 1.46 -2.00
C ALA A 286 12.72 2.28 -1.63
N ARG A 287 13.47 2.78 -2.64
CA ARG A 287 14.66 3.60 -2.41
C ARG A 287 14.34 4.99 -1.83
N ASN A 288 13.11 5.48 -1.95
CA ASN A 288 12.74 6.77 -1.41
C ASN A 288 12.83 6.73 0.13
N PRO A 289 13.64 7.59 0.78
CA PRO A 289 13.87 7.52 2.22
C PRO A 289 12.62 7.79 3.07
N HIS A 290 11.64 8.49 2.51
CA HIS A 290 10.37 8.81 3.18
C HIS A 290 9.33 7.68 3.06
N VAL A 291 9.57 6.70 2.19
CA VAL A 291 8.71 5.51 2.05
C VAL A 291 9.13 4.49 3.09
N SER A 292 8.25 4.25 4.06
CA SER A 292 8.43 3.24 5.10
C SER A 292 8.16 1.83 4.56
N SER A 293 7.15 1.69 3.69
CA SER A 293 6.79 0.42 3.08
C SER A 293 6.13 0.62 1.73
N VAL A 294 6.48 -0.22 0.75
CA VAL A 294 5.81 -0.31 -0.55
C VAL A 294 4.85 -1.50 -0.52
N ILE A 295 3.56 -1.23 -0.69
CA ILE A 295 2.53 -2.28 -0.70
C ILE A 295 2.55 -2.98 -2.05
N THR A 296 2.94 -4.24 -2.04
CA THR A 296 2.91 -5.12 -3.21
C THR A 296 1.67 -6.00 -3.18
N GLY A 297 1.24 -6.46 -4.35
CA GLY A 297 0.15 -7.42 -4.49
C GLY A 297 0.58 -8.58 -5.38
N ALA A 298 0.07 -9.76 -5.11
CA ALA A 298 0.32 -10.94 -5.92
C ALA A 298 -0.88 -11.89 -5.87
N SER A 299 -1.11 -12.61 -6.96
CA SER A 299 -2.12 -13.67 -7.04
C SER A 299 -1.50 -15.09 -7.05
N ARG A 300 -0.18 -15.20 -6.94
CA ARG A 300 0.56 -16.48 -6.91
C ARG A 300 1.83 -16.31 -6.09
N VAL A 301 2.27 -17.38 -5.47
CA VAL A 301 3.49 -17.43 -4.64
C VAL A 301 4.73 -16.99 -5.42
N GLU A 302 4.84 -17.37 -6.69
CA GLU A 302 5.97 -16.98 -7.55
C GLU A 302 6.06 -15.46 -7.71
N GLN A 303 4.91 -14.77 -7.87
CA GLN A 303 4.88 -13.30 -7.95
C GLN A 303 5.28 -12.66 -6.61
N VAL A 304 4.89 -13.24 -5.48
CA VAL A 304 5.35 -12.77 -4.15
C VAL A 304 6.87 -12.80 -4.11
N LYS A 305 7.47 -13.96 -4.43
CA LYS A 305 8.92 -14.15 -4.42
C LYS A 305 9.63 -13.22 -5.41
N GLU A 306 9.07 -13.03 -6.58
CA GLU A 306 9.62 -12.14 -7.61
C GLU A 306 9.58 -10.67 -7.17
N ASN A 307 8.45 -10.19 -6.65
CA ASN A 307 8.29 -8.83 -6.19
C ASN A 307 9.26 -8.50 -5.03
N LEU A 308 9.41 -9.42 -4.06
CA LEU A 308 10.26 -9.19 -2.89
C LEU A 308 11.75 -9.14 -3.23
N LYS A 309 12.20 -9.82 -4.29
CA LYS A 309 13.57 -9.67 -4.82
C LYS A 309 13.89 -8.27 -5.32
N ALA A 310 12.91 -7.40 -5.50
CA ALA A 310 13.15 -6.00 -5.88
C ALA A 310 14.12 -5.29 -4.94
N LEU A 311 14.17 -5.66 -3.65
CA LEU A 311 15.10 -5.06 -2.67
C LEU A 311 16.58 -5.28 -3.04
N ASP A 312 16.92 -6.38 -3.72
CA ASP A 312 18.30 -6.66 -4.16
C ASP A 312 18.81 -5.63 -5.18
N PHE A 313 17.88 -4.91 -5.83
CA PHE A 313 18.20 -3.93 -6.86
C PHE A 313 18.21 -2.48 -6.37
N VAL A 314 17.72 -2.21 -5.16
CA VAL A 314 17.75 -0.86 -4.56
C VAL A 314 19.18 -0.27 -4.57
N PRO A 315 20.24 -1.00 -4.16
CA PRO A 315 21.61 -0.48 -4.20
C PRO A 315 22.15 -0.24 -5.63
N LYS A 316 21.57 -0.87 -6.64
CA LYS A 316 21.97 -0.71 -8.06
C LYS A 316 21.39 0.55 -8.70
N LEU A 317 20.42 1.22 -8.07
CA LEU A 317 19.83 2.47 -8.54
C LEU A 317 20.76 3.64 -8.21
N THR A 318 21.93 3.67 -8.86
CA THR A 318 22.91 4.73 -8.73
C THR A 318 22.44 6.03 -9.37
N ALA A 319 23.09 7.17 -9.05
CA ALA A 319 22.72 8.47 -9.61
C ALA A 319 22.64 8.47 -11.16
N PRO A 320 23.60 7.90 -11.92
CA PRO A 320 23.50 7.83 -13.38
C PRO A 320 22.30 7.00 -13.87
N VAL A 321 21.95 5.91 -13.17
CA VAL A 321 20.76 5.10 -13.50
C VAL A 321 19.49 5.92 -13.28
N LEU A 322 19.40 6.62 -12.17
CA LEU A 322 18.25 7.47 -11.83
C LEU A 322 18.07 8.61 -12.82
N GLU A 323 19.16 9.25 -13.27
CA GLU A 323 19.11 10.30 -14.31
C GLU A 323 18.56 9.77 -15.64
N ARG A 324 18.92 8.53 -16.01
CA ARG A 324 18.38 7.88 -17.20
C ARG A 324 16.89 7.59 -17.05
N ILE A 325 16.47 7.07 -15.90
CA ILE A 325 15.05 6.83 -15.58
C ILE A 325 14.30 8.16 -15.66
N GLU A 326 14.82 9.22 -15.03
CA GLU A 326 14.18 10.55 -15.03
C GLU A 326 13.96 11.09 -16.44
N LYS A 327 14.96 10.99 -17.31
CA LYS A 327 14.84 11.43 -18.72
C LYS A 327 13.73 10.67 -19.48
N ILE A 328 13.49 9.42 -19.12
CA ILE A 328 12.42 8.62 -19.76
C ILE A 328 11.04 9.05 -19.25
N VAL A 329 10.89 9.29 -17.95
CA VAL A 329 9.56 9.48 -17.33
C VAL A 329 9.14 10.94 -17.22
N ALA A 330 10.04 11.92 -17.31
CA ALA A 330 9.77 13.34 -17.06
C ALA A 330 8.61 13.94 -17.88
N GLY A 331 8.36 13.44 -19.08
CA GLY A 331 7.23 13.89 -19.92
C GLY A 331 5.91 13.15 -19.68
N HIS A 332 5.87 12.20 -18.74
CA HIS A 332 4.75 11.27 -18.54
C HIS A 332 4.24 11.23 -17.08
N CYS A 333 4.87 12.01 -16.20
CA CYS A 333 4.46 12.14 -14.79
C CYS A 333 3.30 13.12 -14.63
N ASP A 334 2.50 12.94 -13.55
CA ASP A 334 1.48 13.90 -13.09
C ASP A 334 2.09 15.21 -12.57
#